data_6931f3331b5831d681f015541350f1d8
#
_entry.id   6931f3331b5831d681f015541350f1d8
#
_cell.length_a   1.000
_cell.length_b   1.000
_cell.length_c   1.000
_cell.angle_alpha   90.00
_cell.angle_beta   90.00
_cell.angle_gamma   90.00
#
_symmetry.space_group_name_H-M   'P 1'
#
loop_
_entity.id
_entity.type
_entity.pdbx_description
1 polymer ?
#
loop_
_entity_poly.entity_id
_entity_poly.type
_entity_poly.pdbx_seq_one_letter_code
_entity_poly.pdbx_strand_id
1 'polypeptide(L)'
;MKKIKIFTRDLIHVSRLTKTKNKKIRIFAVGLISNLIVLMDVLIILCFTYVFTDKVSIKNNITDLLFDNLGILPFLIVVRFLSIYYEKINIAKLRLEIEESLRDELVNEVFNKGNFSSSDAYFYINTIAGQVSNFYSTLAVFIGSALQVIAYTSYLIFTDLRTISILSVGIVILYFPTIYIVKLGRKMSHKTYISS
;
A
#
# COMPACT_ATOMS: atom_id res chain seq x y z
N MET A 1 -12.16 3.44 -21.65
CA MET A 1 -12.96 2.33 -21.10
C MET A 1 -12.48 0.94 -21.54
N LYS A 2 -12.13 0.66 -22.83
CA LYS A 2 -11.64 -0.67 -23.28
C LYS A 2 -10.38 -1.17 -22.52
N LYS A 3 -9.38 -0.30 -22.25
CA LYS A 3 -8.14 -0.67 -21.53
C LYS A 3 -8.39 -1.09 -20.08
N ILE A 4 -9.33 -0.44 -19.37
CA ILE A 4 -9.68 -0.79 -17.99
C ILE A 4 -10.35 -2.17 -17.94
N LYS A 5 -11.21 -2.48 -18.92
CA LYS A 5 -11.93 -3.76 -19.01
C LYS A 5 -10.98 -4.94 -19.31
N ILE A 6 -9.93 -4.70 -20.10
CA ILE A 6 -8.86 -5.69 -20.37
C ILE A 6 -8.06 -5.91 -19.08
N PHE A 7 -7.61 -4.83 -18.44
CA PHE A 7 -6.82 -4.90 -17.20
C PHE A 7 -7.56 -5.64 -16.07
N THR A 8 -8.86 -5.35 -15.86
CA THR A 8 -9.66 -6.05 -14.85
C THR A 8 -9.84 -7.53 -15.17
N ARG A 9 -10.00 -7.90 -16.46
CA ARG A 9 -10.11 -9.30 -16.89
C ARG A 9 -8.80 -10.05 -16.65
N ASP A 10 -7.67 -9.43 -17.00
CA ASP A 10 -6.35 -10.03 -16.83
C ASP A 10 -6.00 -10.17 -15.33
N LEU A 11 -6.37 -9.19 -14.50
CA LEU A 11 -6.26 -9.27 -13.04
C LEU A 11 -7.09 -10.42 -12.44
N ILE A 12 -8.31 -10.64 -12.95
CA ILE A 12 -9.16 -11.75 -12.50
C ILE A 12 -8.56 -13.10 -12.95
N HIS A 13 -7.98 -13.16 -14.15
CA HIS A 13 -7.32 -14.37 -14.65
C HIS A 13 -6.10 -14.74 -13.80
N VAL A 14 -5.18 -13.79 -13.57
CA VAL A 14 -4.02 -13.96 -12.69
C VAL A 14 -4.47 -14.29 -11.26
N SER A 15 -5.53 -13.65 -10.78
CA SER A 15 -6.13 -13.95 -9.47
C SER A 15 -6.67 -15.38 -9.34
N ARG A 16 -7.09 -15.99 -10.44
CA ARG A 16 -7.58 -17.38 -10.46
C ARG A 16 -6.42 -18.37 -10.51
N LEU A 17 -5.36 -18.05 -11.25
CA LEU A 17 -4.13 -18.84 -11.34
C LEU A 17 -3.38 -18.94 -10.01
N THR A 18 -3.35 -17.88 -9.22
CA THR A 18 -2.61 -17.86 -7.94
C THR A 18 -3.23 -18.65 -6.80
N LYS A 19 -4.30 -19.36 -6.96
CA LYS A 19 -5.02 -20.29 -6.00
C LYS A 19 -5.00 -19.93 -4.49
N THR A 20 -4.37 -18.83 -4.09
CA THR A 20 -4.22 -18.42 -2.69
C THR A 20 -5.55 -17.98 -2.11
N LYS A 21 -6.19 -18.89 -1.35
CA LYS A 21 -7.53 -18.66 -0.75
C LYS A 21 -7.63 -17.37 0.10
N ASN A 22 -6.55 -16.99 0.73
CA ASN A 22 -6.54 -15.90 1.72
C ASN A 22 -5.97 -14.56 1.21
N LYS A 23 -5.57 -14.43 -0.05
CA LYS A 23 -4.95 -13.19 -0.56
C LYS A 23 -5.84 -11.95 -0.46
N LYS A 24 -7.15 -12.08 -0.72
CA LYS A 24 -8.11 -10.98 -0.59
C LYS A 24 -8.26 -10.54 0.87
N ILE A 25 -8.32 -11.50 1.77
CA ILE A 25 -8.41 -11.25 3.21
C ILE A 25 -7.15 -10.54 3.70
N ARG A 26 -5.96 -10.95 3.23
CA ARG A 26 -4.71 -10.29 3.60
C ARG A 26 -4.58 -8.88 3.06
N ILE A 27 -4.98 -8.62 1.82
CA ILE A 27 -5.01 -7.26 1.27
C ILE A 27 -5.95 -6.38 2.10
N PHE A 28 -7.12 -6.91 2.47
CA PHE A 28 -8.06 -6.21 3.35
C PHE A 28 -7.49 -6.00 4.76
N ALA A 29 -6.84 -7.01 5.33
CA ALA A 29 -6.17 -6.91 6.64
C ALA A 29 -5.06 -5.83 6.62
N VAL A 30 -4.24 -5.76 5.57
CA VAL A 30 -3.25 -4.69 5.39
C VAL A 30 -3.94 -3.32 5.39
N GLY A 31 -5.06 -3.16 4.67
CA GLY A 31 -5.83 -1.93 4.66
C GLY A 31 -6.38 -1.55 6.06
N LEU A 32 -6.88 -2.53 6.82
CA LEU A 32 -7.35 -2.29 8.20
C LEU A 32 -6.20 -1.87 9.12
N ILE A 33 -5.04 -2.53 9.04
CA ILE A 33 -3.86 -2.20 9.83
C ILE A 33 -3.35 -0.80 9.46
N SER A 34 -3.33 -0.44 8.17
CA SER A 34 -2.98 0.90 7.71
C SER A 34 -3.89 1.98 8.30
N ASN A 35 -5.20 1.72 8.40
CA ASN A 35 -6.13 2.65 9.06
C ASN A 35 -5.91 2.73 10.58
N LEU A 36 -5.57 1.62 11.23
CA LEU A 36 -5.21 1.61 12.65
C LEU A 36 -3.96 2.47 12.91
N ILE A 37 -2.95 2.40 12.04
CA ILE A 37 -1.75 3.24 12.11
C ILE A 37 -2.13 4.72 12.02
N VAL A 38 -2.99 5.11 11.08
CA VAL A 38 -3.49 6.49 10.95
C VAL A 38 -4.20 6.95 12.23
N LEU A 39 -5.04 6.10 12.79
CA LEU A 39 -5.75 6.42 14.03
C LEU A 39 -4.77 6.68 15.18
N MET A 40 -3.71 5.83 15.31
CA MET A 40 -2.65 6.05 16.29
C MET A 40 -1.87 7.34 16.03
N ASP A 41 -1.56 7.66 14.77
CA ASP A 41 -0.88 8.91 14.41
C ASP A 41 -1.71 10.14 14.81
N VAL A 42 -3.00 10.12 14.52
CA VAL A 42 -3.93 11.19 14.90
C VAL A 42 -3.99 11.37 16.42
N LEU A 43 -4.08 10.26 17.18
CA LEU A 43 -4.09 10.32 18.63
C LEU A 43 -2.78 10.87 19.19
N ILE A 44 -1.64 10.46 18.64
CA ILE A 44 -0.32 10.97 19.04
C ILE A 44 -0.22 12.47 18.77
N ILE A 45 -0.66 12.94 17.58
CA ILE A 45 -0.66 14.36 17.22
C ILE A 45 -1.56 15.16 18.18
N LEU A 46 -2.74 14.65 18.51
CA LEU A 46 -3.64 15.29 19.47
C LEU A 46 -2.99 15.43 20.85
N CYS A 47 -2.34 14.36 21.36
CA CYS A 47 -1.61 14.42 22.64
C CYS A 47 -0.49 15.46 22.61
N PHE A 48 0.32 15.52 21.55
CA PHE A 48 1.37 16.53 21.42
C PHE A 48 0.79 17.94 21.35
N THR A 49 -0.27 18.13 20.56
CA THR A 49 -0.93 19.45 20.44
C THR A 49 -1.44 19.92 21.79
N TYR A 50 -2.00 19.05 22.60
CA TYR A 50 -2.46 19.36 23.95
C TYR A 50 -1.31 19.80 24.87
N VAL A 51 -0.21 19.04 24.87
CA VAL A 51 0.98 19.35 25.70
C VAL A 51 1.59 20.72 25.35
N PHE A 52 1.60 21.09 24.07
CA PHE A 52 2.24 22.37 23.63
C PHE A 52 1.33 23.58 23.61
N THR A 53 0.01 23.40 23.51
CA THR A 53 -0.90 24.51 23.21
C THR A 53 -1.96 24.74 24.29
N ASP A 54 -2.14 23.82 25.26
CA ASP A 54 -3.24 23.80 26.24
C ASP A 54 -4.65 24.00 25.62
N LYS A 55 -4.75 23.87 24.31
CA LYS A 55 -6.01 24.05 23.55
C LYS A 55 -6.20 22.88 22.62
N VAL A 56 -7.24 22.09 22.83
CA VAL A 56 -7.70 21.08 21.89
C VAL A 56 -9.03 21.49 21.32
N SER A 57 -9.12 21.53 19.99
CA SER A 57 -10.34 21.88 19.26
C SER A 57 -11.45 20.81 19.40
N ILE A 58 -11.11 19.61 19.78
CA ILE A 58 -12.01 18.47 19.87
C ILE A 58 -12.09 18.03 21.33
N LYS A 59 -13.18 18.37 21.99
CA LYS A 59 -13.47 17.95 23.37
C LYS A 59 -14.43 16.77 23.33
N ASN A 60 -13.92 15.56 23.54
CA ASN A 60 -14.68 14.32 23.63
C ASN A 60 -14.19 13.51 24.84
N ASN A 61 -15.03 12.64 25.38
CA ASN A 61 -14.69 11.77 26.51
C ASN A 61 -13.39 10.96 26.29
N ILE A 62 -13.06 10.64 25.04
CA ILE A 62 -11.82 9.92 24.67
C ILE A 62 -10.60 10.84 24.80
N THR A 63 -10.71 12.10 24.42
CA THR A 63 -9.63 13.08 24.52
C THR A 63 -9.36 13.46 25.97
N ASP A 64 -10.39 13.61 26.77
CA ASP A 64 -10.25 13.90 28.21
C ASP A 64 -9.52 12.75 28.94
N LEU A 65 -9.87 11.49 28.65
CA LEU A 65 -9.20 10.32 29.19
C LEU A 65 -7.71 10.19 28.77
N LEU A 66 -7.40 10.60 27.53
CA LEU A 66 -6.02 10.62 27.01
C LEU A 66 -5.20 11.74 27.66
N PHE A 67 -5.81 12.90 27.93
CA PHE A 67 -5.11 14.05 28.48
C PHE A 67 -4.88 13.92 29.97
N ASP A 68 -5.79 13.27 30.70
CA ASP A 68 -5.63 12.97 32.11
C ASP A 68 -4.49 11.94 32.37
N ASN A 69 -4.15 11.14 31.35
CA ASN A 69 -3.13 10.09 31.45
C ASN A 69 -2.06 10.20 30.32
N LEU A 70 -1.26 11.25 30.32
CA LEU A 70 -0.16 11.43 29.35
C LEU A 70 0.83 10.26 29.30
N GLY A 71 0.88 9.42 30.36
CA GLY A 71 1.65 8.17 30.38
C GLY A 71 1.21 7.14 29.32
N ILE A 72 0.04 7.32 28.69
CA ILE A 72 -0.43 6.47 27.59
C ILE A 72 0.34 6.75 26.28
N LEU A 73 0.94 7.91 26.12
CA LEU A 73 1.64 8.32 24.88
C LEU A 73 2.79 7.37 24.48
N PRO A 74 3.72 6.96 25.37
CA PRO A 74 4.72 5.96 25.04
C PRO A 74 4.11 4.62 24.58
N PHE A 75 3.00 4.21 25.21
CA PHE A 75 2.30 2.99 24.84
C PHE A 75 1.69 3.09 23.43
N LEU A 76 1.06 4.22 23.07
CA LEU A 76 0.54 4.46 21.71
C LEU A 76 1.66 4.41 20.68
N ILE A 77 2.82 4.98 20.97
CA ILE A 77 3.99 4.94 20.08
C ILE A 77 4.44 3.48 19.87
N VAL A 78 4.54 2.68 20.92
CA VAL A 78 4.93 1.27 20.81
C VAL A 78 3.92 0.49 19.97
N VAL A 79 2.61 0.65 20.23
CA VAL A 79 1.55 -0.02 19.45
C VAL A 79 1.59 0.39 17.99
N ARG A 80 1.86 1.66 17.70
CA ARG A 80 2.07 2.14 16.32
C ARG A 80 3.22 1.42 15.61
N PHE A 81 4.38 1.32 16.25
CA PHE A 81 5.54 0.62 15.68
C PHE A 81 5.26 -0.87 15.45
N LEU A 82 4.60 -1.53 16.40
CA LEU A 82 4.18 -2.92 16.26
C LEU A 82 3.21 -3.09 15.09
N SER A 83 2.28 -2.17 14.91
CA SER A 83 1.32 -2.19 13.79
C SER A 83 2.02 -2.04 12.43
N ILE A 84 2.99 -1.12 12.31
CA ILE A 84 3.81 -0.96 11.10
C ILE A 84 4.62 -2.23 10.82
N TYR A 85 5.23 -2.82 11.83
CA TYR A 85 5.99 -4.06 11.70
C TYR A 85 5.10 -5.21 11.22
N TYR A 86 3.90 -5.35 11.80
CA TYR A 86 2.94 -6.37 11.43
C TYR A 86 2.40 -6.17 10.00
N GLU A 87 2.16 -4.93 9.58
CA GLU A 87 1.81 -4.58 8.20
C GLU A 87 2.90 -5.05 7.21
N LYS A 88 4.16 -4.74 7.48
CA LYS A 88 5.31 -5.15 6.66
C LYS A 88 5.41 -6.67 6.53
N ILE A 89 5.24 -7.39 7.64
CA ILE A 89 5.25 -8.87 7.64
C ILE A 89 4.11 -9.41 6.79
N ASN A 90 2.90 -8.88 6.90
CA ASN A 90 1.77 -9.35 6.11
C ASN A 90 1.97 -9.13 4.61
N ILE A 91 2.55 -8.00 4.21
CA ILE A 91 2.89 -7.71 2.81
C ILE A 91 3.97 -8.68 2.31
N ALA A 92 5.02 -8.92 3.11
CA ALA A 92 6.09 -9.85 2.75
C ALA A 92 5.57 -11.29 2.61
N LYS A 93 4.74 -11.76 3.55
CA LYS A 93 4.09 -13.08 3.48
C LYS A 93 3.19 -13.20 2.26
N LEU A 94 2.39 -12.18 1.95
CA LEU A 94 1.55 -12.14 0.75
C LEU A 94 2.38 -12.33 -0.52
N ARG A 95 3.52 -11.63 -0.62
CA ARG A 95 4.44 -11.73 -1.74
C ARG A 95 4.99 -13.15 -1.90
N LEU A 96 5.53 -13.73 -0.82
CA LEU A 96 6.13 -15.07 -0.84
C LEU A 96 5.13 -16.15 -1.20
N GLU A 97 3.93 -16.12 -0.65
CA GLU A 97 2.89 -17.12 -0.96
C GLU A 97 2.41 -17.06 -2.42
N ILE A 98 2.32 -15.84 -2.97
CA ILE A 98 1.95 -15.69 -4.39
C ILE A 98 3.09 -16.19 -5.28
N GLU A 99 4.33 -15.88 -4.93
CA GLU A 99 5.51 -16.32 -5.67
C GLU A 99 5.63 -17.85 -5.68
N GLU A 100 5.50 -18.49 -4.52
CA GLU A 100 5.54 -19.95 -4.36
C GLU A 100 4.42 -20.63 -5.16
N SER A 101 3.17 -20.18 -4.97
CA SER A 101 2.02 -20.75 -5.68
C SER A 101 2.14 -20.64 -7.20
N LEU A 102 2.70 -19.53 -7.70
CA LEU A 102 2.91 -19.35 -9.14
C LEU A 102 4.08 -20.19 -9.67
N ARG A 103 5.16 -20.33 -8.91
CA ARG A 103 6.29 -21.19 -9.29
C ARG A 103 5.82 -22.63 -9.47
N ASP A 104 5.05 -23.14 -8.51
CA ASP A 104 4.51 -24.52 -8.59
C ASP A 104 3.63 -24.72 -9.83
N GLU A 105 2.78 -23.74 -10.15
CA GLU A 105 1.90 -23.83 -11.32
C GLU A 105 2.68 -23.73 -12.63
N LEU A 106 3.65 -22.81 -12.72
CA LEU A 106 4.49 -22.64 -13.90
C LEU A 106 5.41 -23.85 -14.13
N VAL A 107 5.95 -24.44 -13.06
CA VAL A 107 6.73 -25.68 -13.14
C VAL A 107 5.87 -26.79 -13.75
N ASN A 108 4.66 -27.01 -13.24
CA ASN A 108 3.75 -28.01 -13.77
C ASN A 108 3.38 -27.73 -15.24
N GLU A 109 3.18 -26.47 -15.61
CA GLU A 109 2.89 -26.09 -17.00
C GLU A 109 4.06 -26.40 -17.95
N VAL A 110 5.29 -26.04 -17.53
CA VAL A 110 6.52 -26.30 -18.31
C VAL A 110 6.73 -27.81 -18.50
N PHE A 111 6.57 -28.62 -17.45
CA PHE A 111 6.70 -30.10 -17.54
C PHE A 111 5.64 -30.71 -18.44
N ASN A 112 4.41 -30.23 -18.39
CA ASN A 112 3.32 -30.78 -19.22
C ASN A 112 3.45 -30.42 -20.70
N LYS A 113 4.02 -29.24 -21.03
CA LYS A 113 4.18 -28.78 -22.43
C LYS A 113 5.45 -29.31 -23.10
N GLY A 114 6.50 -29.68 -22.35
CA GLY A 114 7.68 -30.39 -22.81
C GLY A 114 8.60 -29.70 -23.83
N ASN A 115 8.28 -28.52 -24.28
CA ASN A 115 8.96 -27.82 -25.40
C ASN A 115 9.86 -26.64 -24.98
N PHE A 116 10.22 -26.56 -23.71
CA PHE A 116 11.05 -25.48 -23.21
C PHE A 116 12.52 -25.93 -23.06
N SER A 117 13.46 -25.06 -23.47
CA SER A 117 14.86 -25.23 -23.04
C SER A 117 14.96 -25.01 -21.53
N SER A 118 15.95 -25.62 -20.87
CA SER A 118 16.14 -25.45 -19.42
C SER A 118 16.34 -23.98 -19.02
N SER A 119 17.01 -23.19 -19.88
CA SER A 119 17.23 -21.76 -19.64
C SER A 119 15.94 -20.96 -19.74
N ASP A 120 15.13 -21.22 -20.79
CA ASP A 120 13.85 -20.54 -20.97
C ASP A 120 12.84 -20.90 -19.88
N ALA A 121 12.81 -22.18 -19.47
CA ALA A 121 11.98 -22.63 -18.37
C ALA A 121 12.33 -21.92 -17.06
N TYR A 122 13.63 -21.86 -16.73
CA TYR A 122 14.09 -21.17 -15.53
C TYR A 122 13.73 -19.67 -15.54
N PHE A 123 13.98 -18.99 -16.66
CA PHE A 123 13.63 -17.58 -16.83
C PHE A 123 12.11 -17.38 -16.70
N TYR A 124 11.31 -18.18 -17.38
CA TYR A 124 9.84 -18.10 -17.36
C TYR A 124 9.31 -18.25 -15.94
N ILE A 125 9.72 -19.29 -15.22
CA ILE A 125 9.25 -19.57 -13.87
C ILE A 125 9.66 -18.47 -12.89
N ASN A 126 10.94 -18.11 -12.83
CA ASN A 126 11.41 -17.18 -11.83
C ASN A 126 11.02 -15.73 -12.12
N THR A 127 11.13 -15.30 -13.37
CA THR A 127 10.84 -13.90 -13.73
C THR A 127 9.34 -13.57 -13.61
N ILE A 128 8.48 -14.46 -14.13
CA ILE A 128 7.04 -14.24 -14.08
C ILE A 128 6.51 -14.33 -12.66
N ALA A 129 6.90 -15.36 -11.90
CA ALA A 129 6.47 -15.49 -10.50
C ALA A 129 6.90 -14.26 -9.67
N GLY A 130 8.15 -13.81 -9.81
CA GLY A 130 8.66 -12.63 -9.13
C GLY A 130 7.95 -11.33 -9.53
N GLN A 131 7.67 -11.12 -10.82
CA GLN A 131 6.97 -9.92 -11.28
C GLN A 131 5.53 -9.87 -10.78
N VAL A 132 4.81 -10.99 -10.84
CA VAL A 132 3.42 -11.07 -10.38
C VAL A 132 3.33 -10.91 -8.87
N SER A 133 4.21 -11.55 -8.09
CA SER A 133 4.23 -11.39 -6.64
C SER A 133 4.54 -9.96 -6.21
N ASN A 134 5.49 -9.29 -6.88
CA ASN A 134 5.79 -7.87 -6.68
C ASN A 134 4.59 -6.98 -7.02
N PHE A 135 3.86 -7.26 -8.08
CA PHE A 135 2.65 -6.53 -8.44
C PHE A 135 1.60 -6.59 -7.32
N TYR A 136 1.34 -7.77 -6.76
CA TYR A 136 0.36 -7.91 -5.66
C TYR A 136 0.82 -7.23 -4.37
N SER A 137 2.11 -7.29 -4.03
CA SER A 137 2.64 -6.57 -2.87
C SER A 137 2.53 -5.06 -3.04
N THR A 138 2.86 -4.56 -4.24
CA THR A 138 2.71 -3.13 -4.57
C THR A 138 1.25 -2.69 -4.55
N LEU A 139 0.33 -3.52 -5.05
CA LEU A 139 -1.10 -3.26 -4.99
C LEU A 139 -1.60 -3.17 -3.54
N ALA A 140 -1.15 -4.06 -2.65
CA ALA A 140 -1.51 -4.04 -1.24
C ALA A 140 -1.00 -2.75 -0.56
N VAL A 141 0.26 -2.35 -0.82
CA VAL A 141 0.82 -1.08 -0.33
C VAL A 141 0.03 0.11 -0.88
N PHE A 142 -0.31 0.11 -2.16
CA PHE A 142 -1.09 1.19 -2.78
C PHE A 142 -2.47 1.35 -2.14
N ILE A 143 -3.18 0.25 -1.92
CA ILE A 143 -4.49 0.26 -1.26
C ILE A 143 -4.36 0.80 0.17
N GLY A 144 -3.38 0.31 0.94
CA GLY A 144 -3.10 0.80 2.29
C GLY A 144 -2.83 2.30 2.31
N SER A 145 -1.91 2.78 1.45
CA SER A 145 -1.58 4.21 1.35
C SER A 145 -2.76 5.08 0.90
N ALA A 146 -3.58 4.59 -0.03
CA ALA A 146 -4.78 5.30 -0.47
C ALA A 146 -5.80 5.47 0.68
N LEU A 147 -6.01 4.43 1.47
CA LEU A 147 -6.87 4.49 2.65
C LEU A 147 -6.30 5.44 3.71
N GLN A 148 -4.97 5.44 3.94
CA GLN A 148 -4.32 6.39 4.84
C GLN A 148 -4.54 7.83 4.38
N VAL A 149 -4.36 8.13 3.10
CA VAL A 149 -4.59 9.48 2.55
C VAL A 149 -6.04 9.91 2.76
N ILE A 150 -7.01 9.01 2.50
CA ILE A 150 -8.44 9.31 2.73
C ILE A 150 -8.69 9.59 4.21
N ALA A 151 -8.14 8.80 5.12
CA ALA A 151 -8.33 8.95 6.56
C ALA A 151 -7.72 10.26 7.08
N TYR A 152 -6.46 10.59 6.69
CA TYR A 152 -5.85 11.87 7.07
C TYR A 152 -6.60 13.07 6.48
N THR A 153 -7.01 12.99 5.22
CA THR A 153 -7.77 14.07 4.57
C THR A 153 -9.09 14.28 5.29
N SER A 154 -9.80 13.21 5.62
CA SER A 154 -11.04 13.28 6.40
C SER A 154 -10.82 13.95 7.76
N TYR A 155 -9.77 13.52 8.49
CA TYR A 155 -9.42 14.13 9.76
C TYR A 155 -9.16 15.65 9.64
N LEU A 156 -8.39 16.05 8.63
CA LEU A 156 -8.10 17.47 8.39
C LEU A 156 -9.35 18.27 8.04
N ILE A 157 -10.28 17.71 7.25
CA ILE A 157 -11.57 18.36 6.92
C ILE A 157 -12.36 18.69 8.18
N PHE A 158 -12.36 17.78 9.15
CA PHE A 158 -13.09 17.98 10.41
C PHE A 158 -12.39 18.94 11.39
N THR A 159 -11.05 19.09 11.26
CA THR A 159 -10.26 19.83 12.24
C THR A 159 -9.97 21.27 11.78
N ASP A 160 -9.58 21.47 10.53
CA ASP A 160 -9.19 22.78 10.01
C ASP A 160 -9.30 22.88 8.47
N LEU A 161 -10.38 23.49 8.02
CA LEU A 161 -10.63 23.75 6.60
C LEU A 161 -9.57 24.66 5.94
N ARG A 162 -8.93 25.55 6.72
CA ARG A 162 -7.90 26.46 6.21
C ARG A 162 -6.63 25.69 5.82
N THR A 163 -6.22 24.75 6.66
CA THR A 163 -5.06 23.90 6.40
C THR A 163 -5.26 23.04 5.15
N ILE A 164 -6.48 22.55 4.91
CA ILE A 164 -6.80 21.80 3.68
C ILE A 164 -6.68 22.67 2.44
N SER A 165 -7.16 23.90 2.50
CA SER A 165 -7.05 24.82 1.34
C SER A 165 -5.59 25.03 0.94
N ILE A 166 -4.70 25.25 1.92
CA ILE A 166 -3.26 25.38 1.70
C ILE A 166 -2.65 24.10 1.14
N LEU A 167 -3.02 22.95 1.70
CA LEU A 167 -2.52 21.63 1.27
C LEU A 167 -2.98 21.29 -0.15
N SER A 168 -4.23 21.65 -0.51
CA SER A 168 -4.77 21.47 -1.86
C SER A 168 -3.99 22.27 -2.90
N VAL A 169 -3.63 23.52 -2.59
CA VAL A 169 -2.77 24.33 -3.45
C VAL A 169 -1.39 23.69 -3.60
N GLY A 170 -0.80 23.18 -2.52
CA GLY A 170 0.47 22.46 -2.56
C GLY A 170 0.43 21.22 -3.45
N ILE A 171 -0.65 20.43 -3.37
CA ILE A 171 -0.85 19.24 -4.22
C ILE A 171 -0.93 19.66 -5.69
N VAL A 172 -1.67 20.69 -6.03
CA VAL A 172 -1.77 21.21 -7.41
C VAL A 172 -0.40 21.64 -7.93
N ILE A 173 0.38 22.35 -7.12
CA ILE A 173 1.74 22.78 -7.51
C ILE A 173 2.66 21.58 -7.75
N LEU A 174 2.61 20.55 -6.92
CA LEU A 174 3.43 19.34 -7.06
C LEU A 174 2.97 18.42 -8.20
N TYR A 175 1.72 18.51 -8.61
CA TYR A 175 1.14 17.67 -9.67
C TYR A 175 1.86 17.86 -11.01
N PHE A 176 2.15 19.11 -11.40
CA PHE A 176 2.81 19.41 -12.68
C PHE A 176 4.22 18.81 -12.80
N PRO A 177 5.17 19.02 -11.86
CA PRO A 177 6.48 18.43 -11.95
C PRO A 177 6.43 16.89 -11.89
N THR A 178 5.51 16.31 -11.10
CA THR A 178 5.36 14.86 -11.00
C THR A 178 4.94 14.24 -12.34
N ILE A 179 3.96 14.82 -13.05
CA ILE A 179 3.57 14.35 -14.38
C ILE A 179 4.73 14.47 -15.37
N TYR A 180 5.48 15.56 -15.30
CA TYR A 180 6.63 15.76 -16.17
C TYR A 180 7.70 14.68 -15.97
N ILE A 181 8.07 14.40 -14.72
CA ILE A 181 9.05 13.36 -14.35
C ILE A 181 8.57 11.98 -14.81
N VAL A 182 7.29 11.64 -14.59
CA VAL A 182 6.71 10.35 -15.02
C VAL A 182 6.74 10.20 -16.55
N LYS A 183 6.42 11.27 -17.30
CA LYS A 183 6.51 11.24 -18.76
C LYS A 183 7.96 11.07 -19.24
N LEU A 184 8.91 11.74 -18.58
CA LEU A 184 10.35 11.62 -18.90
C LEU A 184 10.84 10.19 -18.63
N GLY A 185 10.50 9.61 -17.48
CA GLY A 185 10.84 8.23 -17.11
C GLY A 185 10.30 7.20 -18.10
N ARG A 186 9.05 7.34 -18.52
CA ARG A 186 8.47 6.48 -19.57
C ARG A 186 9.19 6.58 -20.90
N LYS A 187 9.59 7.80 -21.30
CA LYS A 187 10.34 8.02 -22.56
C LYS A 187 11.73 7.39 -22.51
N MET A 188 12.42 7.46 -21.36
CA MET A 188 13.72 6.81 -21.17
C MET A 188 13.60 5.28 -21.16
N SER A 189 12.66 4.72 -20.42
CA SER A 189 12.40 3.28 -20.39
C SER A 189 12.11 2.71 -21.79
N HIS A 190 11.31 3.42 -22.60
CA HIS A 190 11.02 2.99 -23.96
C HIS A 190 12.25 3.02 -24.88
N LYS A 191 13.16 3.99 -24.69
CA LYS A 191 14.43 4.04 -25.46
C LYS A 191 15.37 2.88 -25.10
N THR A 192 15.47 2.53 -23.82
CA THR A 192 16.30 1.42 -23.36
C THR A 192 15.81 0.07 -23.90
N TYR A 193 14.48 -0.09 -24.06
CA TYR A 193 13.87 -1.31 -24.61
C TYR A 193 14.10 -1.48 -26.13
N ILE A 194 14.35 -0.40 -26.88
CA ILE A 194 14.59 -0.45 -28.32
C ILE A 194 16.08 -0.61 -28.64
N SER A 195 16.97 -0.29 -27.68
CA SER A 195 18.43 -0.35 -27.88
C SER A 195 19.08 -1.63 -27.33
N SER A 196 18.30 -2.54 -26.75
CA SER A 196 18.70 -3.89 -26.35
C SER A 196 18.14 -4.94 -27.29
#